data_56f82bb91a787fe90de0fd590095d515
#
_entry.id   56f82bb91a787fe90de0fd590095d515
#
_cell.length_a   1.000
_cell.length_b   1.000
_cell.length_c   1.000
_cell.angle_alpha   90.00
_cell.angle_beta   90.00
_cell.angle_gamma   90.00
#
_symmetry.space_group_name_H-M   'P 1'
#
loop_
_entity.id
_entity.type
_entity.pdbx_description
1 polymer ?
#
loop_
_entity_poly.entity_id
_entity_poly.type
_entity_poly.pdbx_seq_one_letter_code
_entity_poly.pdbx_strand_id
1 'polypeptide(L)'
;MSNSIINEEEKKEKKGSGSDSLMERLLKSRQIVVSGEVNEDLVEKIVKQLLVLEADSDKPIYLYIDSPGGSIDDGFGLYDMIRFIKAPVYTIGMGLIASMGVTLFLSVPKERRFSLPNSHFLIHQPLMGGSRGVATDIEITAQEITKSRETLTQLIADATGKDFETVKKDTERDHWLTATEALDYGIAGKIITSRSELK
;
A
#
# COMPACT_ATOMS: atom_id res chain seq x y z
N MET A 1 -40.21 -16.21 -23.77
CA MET A 1 -39.26 -15.14 -23.38
C MET A 1 -39.03 -14.99 -21.86
N SER A 2 -39.55 -15.93 -21.04
CA SER A 2 -39.45 -15.81 -19.55
C SER A 2 -38.30 -16.59 -18.91
N ASN A 3 -37.68 -17.55 -19.61
CA ASN A 3 -36.65 -18.43 -19.01
C ASN A 3 -35.20 -17.88 -19.08
N SER A 4 -34.93 -16.84 -19.87
CA SER A 4 -33.57 -16.25 -19.99
C SER A 4 -33.25 -15.26 -18.89
N ILE A 5 -34.24 -14.55 -18.38
CA ILE A 5 -34.08 -13.51 -17.33
C ILE A 5 -33.79 -14.16 -15.98
N ILE A 6 -34.46 -15.26 -15.65
CA ILE A 6 -34.25 -16.00 -14.39
C ILE A 6 -32.83 -16.56 -14.30
N ASN A 7 -32.25 -16.99 -15.42
CA ASN A 7 -30.88 -17.53 -15.44
C ASN A 7 -29.78 -16.46 -15.29
N GLU A 8 -30.05 -15.21 -15.64
CA GLU A 8 -29.08 -14.12 -15.45
C GLU A 8 -29.10 -13.56 -14.03
N GLU A 9 -30.26 -13.50 -13.39
CA GLU A 9 -30.38 -13.09 -11.99
C GLU A 9 -29.77 -14.15 -11.05
N GLU A 10 -30.07 -15.43 -11.25
CA GLU A 10 -29.43 -16.52 -10.48
C GLU A 10 -27.88 -16.59 -10.67
N LYS A 11 -27.36 -16.22 -11.86
CA LYS A 11 -25.91 -16.12 -12.09
C LYS A 11 -25.28 -14.90 -11.42
N LYS A 12 -26.02 -13.79 -11.31
CA LYS A 12 -25.55 -12.60 -10.57
C LYS A 12 -25.56 -12.85 -9.07
N GLU A 13 -26.61 -13.48 -8.53
CA GLU A 13 -26.67 -13.82 -7.10
C GLU A 13 -25.58 -14.84 -6.71
N LYS A 14 -25.32 -15.86 -7.54
CA LYS A 14 -24.24 -16.83 -7.28
C LYS A 14 -22.83 -16.21 -7.38
N LYS A 15 -22.62 -15.17 -8.21
CA LYS A 15 -21.36 -14.43 -8.28
C LYS A 15 -21.16 -13.52 -7.06
N GLY A 16 -22.22 -12.88 -6.56
CA GLY A 16 -22.17 -12.06 -5.34
C GLY A 16 -21.87 -12.91 -4.10
N SER A 17 -22.60 -14.00 -3.91
CA SER A 17 -22.47 -14.89 -2.73
C SER A 17 -21.09 -15.54 -2.58
N GLY A 18 -20.39 -15.85 -3.68
CA GLY A 18 -19.05 -16.43 -3.64
C GLY A 18 -17.95 -15.41 -3.28
N SER A 19 -18.07 -14.18 -3.76
CA SER A 19 -17.14 -13.08 -3.47
C SER A 19 -17.28 -12.59 -2.02
N ASP A 20 -18.51 -12.44 -1.55
CA ASP A 20 -18.81 -12.06 -0.17
C ASP A 20 -18.30 -13.10 0.82
N SER A 21 -18.47 -14.40 0.52
CA SER A 21 -17.93 -15.50 1.33
C SER A 21 -16.39 -15.50 1.40
N LEU A 22 -15.67 -15.20 0.30
CA LEU A 22 -14.21 -15.11 0.31
C LEU A 22 -13.72 -13.92 1.13
N MET A 23 -14.30 -12.74 0.90
CA MET A 23 -13.95 -11.52 1.65
C MET A 23 -14.22 -11.70 3.15
N GLU A 24 -15.36 -12.27 3.52
CA GLU A 24 -15.69 -12.56 4.91
C GLU A 24 -14.67 -13.50 5.58
N ARG A 25 -14.21 -14.52 4.85
CA ARG A 25 -13.18 -15.45 5.35
C ARG A 25 -11.81 -14.76 5.51
N LEU A 26 -11.43 -13.85 4.60
CA LEU A 26 -10.21 -13.06 4.72
C LEU A 26 -10.29 -12.14 5.95
N LEU A 27 -11.40 -11.43 6.14
CA LEU A 27 -11.62 -10.58 7.32
C LEU A 27 -11.59 -11.40 8.61
N LYS A 28 -12.27 -12.54 8.69
CA LYS A 28 -12.19 -13.45 9.85
C LYS A 28 -10.77 -13.90 10.18
N SER A 29 -9.91 -14.03 9.17
CA SER A 29 -8.49 -14.36 9.34
C SER A 29 -7.60 -13.12 9.56
N ARG A 30 -8.19 -11.92 9.64
CA ARG A 30 -7.52 -10.61 9.81
C ARG A 30 -6.47 -10.32 8.76
N GLN A 31 -6.76 -10.70 7.52
CA GLN A 31 -5.89 -10.52 6.37
C GLN A 31 -6.55 -9.62 5.35
N ILE A 32 -5.80 -8.65 4.86
CA ILE A 32 -6.22 -7.69 3.83
C ILE A 32 -5.21 -7.75 2.69
N VAL A 33 -5.70 -7.76 1.46
CA VAL A 33 -4.86 -7.68 0.26
C VAL A 33 -4.98 -6.29 -0.34
N VAL A 34 -3.85 -5.57 -0.39
CA VAL A 34 -3.69 -4.26 -1.02
C VAL A 34 -3.03 -4.53 -2.37
N SER A 35 -3.82 -4.67 -3.43
CA SER A 35 -3.33 -5.01 -4.76
C SER A 35 -3.87 -4.05 -5.80
N GLY A 36 -3.00 -3.69 -6.76
CA GLY A 36 -3.30 -2.76 -7.84
C GLY A 36 -2.94 -1.30 -7.51
N GLU A 37 -3.45 -0.38 -8.32
CA GLU A 37 -3.18 1.04 -8.20
C GLU A 37 -3.79 1.64 -6.92
N VAL A 38 -3.02 2.47 -6.23
CA VAL A 38 -3.49 3.22 -5.05
C VAL A 38 -4.36 4.37 -5.55
N ASN A 39 -5.66 4.26 -5.32
CA ASN A 39 -6.68 5.23 -5.69
C ASN A 39 -7.80 5.26 -4.64
N GLU A 40 -8.75 6.18 -4.80
CA GLU A 40 -9.87 6.38 -3.89
C GLU A 40 -10.64 5.06 -3.59
N ASP A 41 -11.00 4.29 -4.63
CA ASP A 41 -11.77 3.05 -4.48
C ASP A 41 -11.03 1.99 -3.65
N LEU A 42 -9.73 1.80 -3.93
CA LEU A 42 -8.90 0.86 -3.17
C LEU A 42 -8.78 1.30 -1.72
N VAL A 43 -8.47 2.59 -1.49
CA VAL A 43 -8.27 3.14 -0.15
C VAL A 43 -9.55 3.08 0.66
N GLU A 44 -10.69 3.49 0.11
CA GLU A 44 -12.00 3.39 0.78
C GLU A 44 -12.28 1.95 1.24
N LYS A 45 -12.05 0.98 0.35
CA LYS A 45 -12.25 -0.45 0.64
C LYS A 45 -11.36 -0.93 1.77
N ILE A 46 -10.07 -0.57 1.77
CA ILE A 46 -9.12 -1.02 2.79
C ILE A 46 -9.40 -0.36 4.13
N VAL A 47 -9.70 0.94 4.14
CA VAL A 47 -10.06 1.68 5.36
C VAL A 47 -11.29 1.08 6.04
N LYS A 48 -12.35 0.75 5.28
CA LYS A 48 -13.54 0.06 5.82
C LYS A 48 -13.17 -1.28 6.47
N GLN A 49 -12.29 -2.06 5.85
CA GLN A 49 -11.83 -3.33 6.40
C GLN A 49 -11.02 -3.14 7.69
N LEU A 50 -10.12 -2.16 7.74
CA LEU A 50 -9.32 -1.85 8.94
C LEU A 50 -10.23 -1.48 10.12
N LEU A 51 -11.23 -0.61 9.89
CA LEU A 51 -12.18 -0.19 10.93
C LEU A 51 -13.04 -1.35 11.45
N VAL A 52 -13.51 -2.24 10.57
CA VAL A 52 -14.25 -3.45 10.97
C VAL A 52 -13.37 -4.36 11.82
N LEU A 53 -12.12 -4.61 11.39
CA LEU A 53 -11.20 -5.48 12.12
C LEU A 53 -10.78 -4.89 13.46
N GLU A 54 -10.60 -3.57 13.55
CA GLU A 54 -10.32 -2.90 14.82
C GLU A 54 -11.49 -3.01 15.81
N ALA A 55 -12.74 -2.85 15.31
CA ALA A 55 -13.94 -2.99 16.13
C ALA A 55 -14.11 -4.42 16.69
N ASP A 56 -13.64 -5.43 15.97
CA ASP A 56 -13.72 -6.83 16.39
C ASP A 56 -12.72 -7.18 17.52
N SER A 57 -11.47 -6.73 17.41
CA SER A 57 -10.44 -6.99 18.43
C SER A 57 -9.12 -6.27 18.15
N ASP A 58 -8.26 -6.16 19.19
CA ASP A 58 -6.90 -5.62 19.12
C ASP A 58 -5.85 -6.63 18.58
N LYS A 59 -6.28 -7.77 18.03
CA LYS A 59 -5.36 -8.77 17.45
C LYS A 59 -4.68 -8.21 16.19
N PRO A 60 -3.48 -8.72 15.84
CA PRO A 60 -2.77 -8.28 14.64
C PRO A 60 -3.57 -8.36 13.34
N ILE A 61 -3.37 -7.38 12.46
CA ILE A 61 -3.88 -7.32 11.08
C ILE A 61 -2.71 -7.48 10.13
N TYR A 62 -2.85 -8.29 9.08
CA TYR A 62 -1.82 -8.56 8.09
C TYR A 62 -2.20 -7.96 6.74
N LEU A 63 -1.44 -6.97 6.27
CA LEU A 63 -1.60 -6.33 4.97
C LEU A 63 -0.61 -6.93 3.97
N TYR A 64 -1.12 -7.62 2.96
CA TYR A 64 -0.34 -8.13 1.82
C TYR A 64 -0.34 -7.08 0.72
N ILE A 65 0.83 -6.54 0.37
CA ILE A 65 0.99 -5.41 -0.55
C ILE A 65 1.65 -5.87 -1.84
N ASP A 66 0.92 -5.66 -2.96
CA ASP A 66 1.36 -5.88 -4.34
C ASP A 66 0.80 -4.73 -5.19
N SER A 67 1.50 -3.61 -5.25
CA SER A 67 0.98 -2.36 -5.82
C SER A 67 2.06 -1.60 -6.58
N PRO A 68 1.76 -1.07 -7.77
CA PRO A 68 2.63 -0.15 -8.51
C PRO A 68 2.67 1.25 -7.89
N GLY A 69 1.89 1.52 -6.84
CA GLY A 69 1.68 2.86 -6.31
C GLY A 69 0.45 3.53 -6.91
N GLY A 70 0.41 4.85 -6.92
CA GLY A 70 -0.72 5.63 -7.44
C GLY A 70 -0.83 7.01 -6.78
N SER A 71 -2.04 7.43 -6.46
CA SER A 71 -2.36 8.73 -5.87
C SER A 71 -1.65 8.94 -4.53
N ILE A 72 -0.99 10.08 -4.40
CA ILE A 72 -0.26 10.46 -3.18
C ILE A 72 -1.25 10.74 -2.03
N ASP A 73 -2.31 11.49 -2.30
CA ASP A 73 -3.27 11.89 -1.26
C ASP A 73 -4.04 10.68 -0.73
N ASP A 74 -4.53 9.80 -1.62
CA ASP A 74 -5.19 8.56 -1.23
C ASP A 74 -4.23 7.65 -0.45
N GLY A 75 -2.99 7.55 -0.91
CA GLY A 75 -1.95 6.78 -0.24
C GLY A 75 -1.62 7.30 1.17
N PHE A 76 -1.51 8.62 1.36
CA PHE A 76 -1.33 9.19 2.70
C PHE A 76 -2.55 8.97 3.59
N GLY A 77 -3.77 9.07 3.04
CA GLY A 77 -4.98 8.74 3.80
C GLY A 77 -4.96 7.32 4.37
N LEU A 78 -4.55 6.34 3.56
CA LEU A 78 -4.40 4.96 4.03
C LEU A 78 -3.19 4.77 4.96
N TYR A 79 -2.05 5.42 4.67
CA TYR A 79 -0.87 5.40 5.53
C TYR A 79 -1.20 5.88 6.95
N ASP A 80 -1.89 7.01 7.06
CA ASP A 80 -2.29 7.58 8.34
C ASP A 80 -3.30 6.68 9.04
N MET A 81 -4.27 6.11 8.33
CA MET A 81 -5.26 5.19 8.91
C MET A 81 -4.60 3.94 9.50
N ILE A 82 -3.61 3.35 8.81
CA ILE A 82 -2.86 2.19 9.32
C ILE A 82 -2.16 2.53 10.64
N ARG A 83 -1.67 3.76 10.79
CA ARG A 83 -0.99 4.23 12.01
C ARG A 83 -1.95 4.68 13.11
N PHE A 84 -3.15 5.09 12.73
CA PHE A 84 -4.17 5.63 13.64
C PHE A 84 -4.87 4.53 14.44
N ILE A 85 -5.14 3.37 13.86
CA ILE A 85 -5.82 2.26 14.52
C ILE A 85 -4.95 1.66 15.63
N LYS A 86 -5.59 1.12 16.69
CA LYS A 86 -4.92 0.51 17.85
C LYS A 86 -4.37 -0.89 17.55
N ALA A 87 -5.09 -1.65 16.72
CA ALA A 87 -4.67 -3.00 16.37
C ALA A 87 -3.29 -2.97 15.67
N PRO A 88 -2.33 -3.81 16.09
CA PRO A 88 -1.03 -3.86 15.46
C PRO A 88 -1.15 -4.35 14.00
N VAL A 89 -0.62 -3.56 13.07
CA VAL A 89 -0.58 -3.92 11.64
C VAL A 89 0.80 -4.43 11.27
N TYR A 90 0.83 -5.46 10.42
CA TYR A 90 2.00 -6.03 9.79
C TYR A 90 1.89 -5.88 8.28
N THR A 91 2.94 -5.47 7.61
CA THR A 91 2.99 -5.37 6.14
C THR A 91 3.82 -6.51 5.57
N ILE A 92 3.29 -7.18 4.54
CA ILE A 92 3.96 -8.26 3.82
C ILE A 92 4.04 -7.86 2.34
N GLY A 93 5.24 -7.53 1.87
CA GLY A 93 5.48 -7.23 0.46
C GLY A 93 5.51 -8.51 -0.37
N MET A 94 4.75 -8.53 -1.46
CA MET A 94 4.72 -9.63 -2.43
C MET A 94 4.68 -9.06 -3.85
N GLY A 95 5.34 -9.70 -4.80
CA GLY A 95 5.35 -9.23 -6.19
C GLY A 95 6.02 -7.86 -6.33
N LEU A 96 5.27 -6.83 -6.65
CA LEU A 96 5.75 -5.47 -6.85
C LEU A 96 5.28 -4.54 -5.73
N ILE A 97 6.21 -3.87 -5.07
CA ILE A 97 5.94 -2.83 -4.08
C ILE A 97 6.61 -1.55 -4.59
N ALA A 98 5.86 -0.67 -5.26
CA ALA A 98 6.42 0.50 -5.93
C ALA A 98 5.77 1.81 -5.51
N SER A 99 6.57 2.90 -5.48
CA SER A 99 6.07 4.27 -5.28
C SER A 99 5.23 4.39 -3.99
N MET A 100 3.97 4.83 -4.07
CA MET A 100 3.05 4.85 -2.91
C MET A 100 2.86 3.48 -2.27
N GLY A 101 3.04 2.37 -3.00
CA GLY A 101 3.05 1.03 -2.42
C GLY A 101 4.17 0.84 -1.38
N VAL A 102 5.36 1.41 -1.62
CA VAL A 102 6.45 1.42 -0.63
C VAL A 102 6.07 2.30 0.57
N THR A 103 5.46 3.45 0.34
CA THR A 103 4.99 4.32 1.43
C THR A 103 4.01 3.58 2.34
N LEU A 104 3.04 2.86 1.77
CA LEU A 104 2.12 2.02 2.54
C LEU A 104 2.85 0.89 3.29
N PHE A 105 3.85 0.27 2.65
CA PHE A 105 4.67 -0.75 3.29
C PHE A 105 5.45 -0.21 4.50
N LEU A 106 5.90 1.04 4.43
CA LEU A 106 6.62 1.75 5.49
C LEU A 106 5.71 2.30 6.62
N SER A 107 4.39 2.15 6.53
CA SER A 107 3.44 2.68 7.53
C SER A 107 3.55 2.03 8.92
N VAL A 108 4.27 0.94 9.05
CA VAL A 108 4.47 0.20 10.30
C VAL A 108 5.94 0.22 10.74
N PRO A 109 6.24 -0.05 12.03
CA PRO A 109 7.61 -0.20 12.50
C PRO A 109 8.39 -1.29 11.75
N LYS A 110 9.72 -1.15 11.67
CA LYS A 110 10.61 -2.02 10.87
C LYS A 110 10.42 -3.50 11.17
N GLU A 111 10.26 -3.87 12.42
CA GLU A 111 10.06 -5.23 12.91
C GLU A 111 8.73 -5.87 12.48
N ARG A 112 7.82 -5.08 11.90
CA ARG A 112 6.54 -5.55 11.34
C ARG A 112 6.49 -5.49 9.82
N ARG A 113 7.62 -5.26 9.14
CA ARG A 113 7.74 -5.19 7.68
C ARG A 113 8.39 -6.45 7.16
N PHE A 114 7.60 -7.33 6.54
CA PHE A 114 8.08 -8.58 5.96
C PHE A 114 8.09 -8.51 4.44
N SER A 115 9.09 -9.12 3.80
CA SER A 115 9.14 -9.29 2.35
C SER A 115 9.14 -10.77 1.99
N LEU A 116 8.42 -11.14 0.92
CA LEU A 116 8.62 -12.44 0.29
C LEU A 116 9.91 -12.41 -0.56
N PRO A 117 10.56 -13.58 -0.81
CA PRO A 117 11.92 -13.61 -1.38
C PRO A 117 12.05 -13.00 -2.79
N ASN A 118 11.00 -13.11 -3.59
CA ASN A 118 10.99 -12.65 -5.00
C ASN A 118 10.29 -11.29 -5.16
N SER A 119 10.10 -10.54 -4.10
CA SER A 119 9.50 -9.21 -4.16
C SER A 119 10.50 -8.20 -4.73
N HIS A 120 9.98 -7.24 -5.49
CA HIS A 120 10.72 -6.09 -6.00
C HIS A 120 10.16 -4.82 -5.39
N PHE A 121 11.05 -3.92 -5.02
CA PHE A 121 10.71 -2.60 -4.50
C PHE A 121 11.20 -1.53 -5.46
N LEU A 122 10.43 -0.46 -5.60
CA LEU A 122 10.81 0.71 -6.39
C LEU A 122 10.50 1.97 -5.59
N ILE A 123 11.54 2.77 -5.36
CA ILE A 123 11.40 4.13 -4.82
C ILE A 123 11.79 5.15 -5.88
N HIS A 124 11.03 6.21 -5.97
CA HIS A 124 11.29 7.34 -6.87
C HIS A 124 10.57 8.61 -6.38
N GLN A 125 10.95 9.77 -6.91
CA GLN A 125 10.25 11.01 -6.65
C GLN A 125 8.82 11.01 -7.25
N PRO A 126 7.90 11.87 -6.76
CA PRO A 126 6.58 12.03 -7.34
C PRO A 126 6.61 12.26 -8.85
N LEU A 127 5.69 11.60 -9.55
CA LEU A 127 5.45 11.82 -10.97
C LEU A 127 4.14 12.57 -11.16
N MET A 128 4.12 13.49 -12.11
CA MET A 128 2.91 14.17 -12.54
C MET A 128 2.67 13.95 -14.03
N GLY A 129 1.45 13.57 -14.38
CA GLY A 129 1.04 13.29 -15.76
C GLY A 129 0.90 14.51 -16.69
N GLY A 130 1.31 15.68 -16.24
CA GLY A 130 1.24 16.96 -16.95
C GLY A 130 0.33 17.96 -16.23
N SER A 131 0.63 19.26 -16.39
CA SER A 131 -0.19 20.37 -15.90
C SER A 131 -0.56 21.28 -17.08
N ARG A 132 -1.80 21.74 -17.08
CA ARG A 132 -2.33 22.74 -18.06
C ARG A 132 -3.02 23.83 -17.27
N GLY A 133 -2.80 25.07 -17.66
CA GLY A 133 -3.42 26.22 -17.02
C GLY A 133 -2.62 27.49 -17.30
N VAL A 134 -2.93 28.55 -16.57
CA VAL A 134 -2.15 29.78 -16.59
C VAL A 134 -0.84 29.58 -15.82
N ALA A 135 0.17 30.41 -16.08
CA ALA A 135 1.50 30.24 -15.49
C ALA A 135 1.48 30.12 -13.96
N THR A 136 0.65 30.92 -13.29
CA THR A 136 0.49 30.89 -11.83
C THR A 136 -0.02 29.54 -11.31
N ASP A 137 -1.00 28.90 -12.00
CA ASP A 137 -1.52 27.59 -11.59
C ASP A 137 -0.46 26.50 -11.76
N ILE A 138 0.36 26.57 -12.81
CA ILE A 138 1.48 25.66 -13.04
C ILE A 138 2.54 25.83 -11.95
N GLU A 139 2.84 27.05 -11.55
CA GLU A 139 3.79 27.34 -10.46
C GLU A 139 3.29 26.79 -9.12
N ILE A 140 2.02 27.00 -8.77
CA ILE A 140 1.40 26.44 -7.57
C ILE A 140 1.50 24.91 -7.59
N THR A 141 1.16 24.27 -8.69
CA THR A 141 1.23 22.81 -8.83
C THR A 141 2.67 22.30 -8.66
N ALA A 142 3.66 22.99 -9.24
CA ALA A 142 5.07 22.63 -9.10
C ALA A 142 5.55 22.75 -7.64
N GLN A 143 5.08 23.76 -6.90
CA GLN A 143 5.38 23.92 -5.47
C GLN A 143 4.78 22.78 -4.64
N GLU A 144 3.54 22.36 -4.90
CA GLU A 144 2.89 21.23 -4.19
C GLU A 144 3.59 19.91 -4.44
N ILE A 145 4.02 19.63 -5.69
CA ILE A 145 4.82 18.43 -6.01
C ILE A 145 6.16 18.45 -5.27
N THR A 146 6.80 19.63 -5.18
CA THR A 146 8.07 19.77 -4.45
C THR A 146 7.88 19.46 -2.96
N LYS A 147 6.81 19.97 -2.34
CA LYS A 147 6.45 19.61 -0.95
C LYS A 147 6.20 18.13 -0.76
N SER A 148 5.44 17.52 -1.66
CA SER A 148 5.17 16.08 -1.64
C SER A 148 6.46 15.26 -1.76
N ARG A 149 7.39 15.68 -2.63
CA ARG A 149 8.73 15.07 -2.76
C ARG A 149 9.50 15.12 -1.45
N GLU A 150 9.56 16.28 -0.80
CA GLU A 150 10.25 16.45 0.48
C GLU A 150 9.62 15.59 1.57
N THR A 151 8.29 15.56 1.67
CA THR A 151 7.54 14.75 2.64
C THR A 151 7.82 13.25 2.45
N LEU A 152 7.74 12.74 1.22
CA LEU A 152 8.02 11.34 0.91
C LEU A 152 9.48 10.97 1.15
N THR A 153 10.42 11.86 0.78
CA THR A 153 11.85 11.67 1.05
C THR A 153 12.12 11.54 2.55
N GLN A 154 11.56 12.45 3.36
CA GLN A 154 11.71 12.43 4.81
C GLN A 154 11.09 11.16 5.41
N LEU A 155 9.90 10.76 4.95
CA LEU A 155 9.24 9.53 5.40
C LEU A 155 10.13 8.29 5.16
N ILE A 156 10.72 8.18 3.97
CA ILE A 156 11.62 7.06 3.65
C ILE A 156 12.88 7.13 4.50
N ALA A 157 13.47 8.31 4.69
CA ALA A 157 14.65 8.53 5.53
C ALA A 157 14.38 8.08 6.97
N ASP A 158 13.30 8.56 7.58
CA ASP A 158 12.90 8.22 8.94
C ASP A 158 12.63 6.70 9.11
N ALA A 159 11.95 6.11 8.13
CA ALA A 159 11.58 4.71 8.17
C ALA A 159 12.74 3.73 7.97
N THR A 160 13.80 4.16 7.24
CA THR A 160 14.96 3.33 6.90
C THR A 160 16.19 3.62 7.75
N GLY A 161 16.24 4.79 8.40
CA GLY A 161 17.40 5.27 9.14
C GLY A 161 18.51 5.85 8.24
N LYS A 162 18.23 6.09 6.95
CA LYS A 162 19.14 6.78 6.04
C LYS A 162 19.01 8.29 6.18
N ASP A 163 20.07 9.03 5.84
CA ASP A 163 19.99 10.48 5.80
C ASP A 163 19.14 10.98 4.61
N PHE A 164 18.55 12.14 4.78
CA PHE A 164 17.63 12.76 3.81
C PHE A 164 18.27 12.95 2.43
N GLU A 165 19.51 13.42 2.36
CA GLU A 165 20.19 13.71 1.09
C GLU A 165 20.50 12.41 0.32
N THR A 166 20.83 11.33 1.02
CA THR A 166 21.00 10.00 0.41
C THR A 166 19.67 9.53 -0.21
N VAL A 167 18.57 9.56 0.53
CA VAL A 167 17.25 9.15 0.01
C VAL A 167 16.81 10.04 -1.15
N LYS A 168 17.02 11.36 -1.05
CA LYS A 168 16.71 12.33 -2.09
C LYS A 168 17.44 12.04 -3.40
N LYS A 169 18.72 11.66 -3.30
CA LYS A 169 19.55 11.25 -4.44
C LYS A 169 19.06 9.93 -5.03
N ASP A 170 18.80 8.94 -4.20
CA ASP A 170 18.38 7.61 -4.62
C ASP A 170 16.99 7.64 -5.29
N THR A 171 16.10 8.52 -4.82
CA THR A 171 14.74 8.68 -5.39
C THR A 171 14.66 9.65 -6.57
N GLU A 172 15.76 10.27 -7.01
CA GLU A 172 15.74 11.20 -8.15
C GLU A 172 15.31 10.53 -9.45
N ARG A 173 15.61 9.23 -9.59
CA ARG A 173 15.17 8.35 -10.67
C ARG A 173 14.69 7.03 -10.07
N ASP A 174 14.13 6.18 -10.92
CA ASP A 174 13.68 4.86 -10.52
C ASP A 174 14.83 4.08 -9.87
N HIS A 175 14.69 3.80 -8.60
CA HIS A 175 15.63 3.02 -7.81
C HIS A 175 15.00 1.68 -7.44
N TRP A 176 15.36 0.67 -8.21
CA TRP A 176 14.88 -0.70 -8.06
C TRP A 176 15.68 -1.46 -7.03
N LEU A 177 15.00 -2.22 -6.19
CA LEU A 177 15.57 -3.03 -5.14
C LEU A 177 14.93 -4.42 -5.16
N THR A 178 15.74 -5.45 -5.11
CA THR A 178 15.31 -6.81 -4.77
C THR A 178 14.90 -6.89 -3.30
N ALA A 179 14.29 -7.99 -2.86
CA ALA A 179 13.94 -8.19 -1.45
C ALA A 179 15.17 -8.08 -0.53
N THR A 180 16.34 -8.59 -0.96
CA THR A 180 17.59 -8.51 -0.19
C THR A 180 18.11 -7.08 -0.11
N GLU A 181 18.13 -6.36 -1.22
CA GLU A 181 18.54 -4.95 -1.24
C GLU A 181 17.60 -4.06 -0.45
N ALA A 182 16.28 -4.34 -0.46
CA ALA A 182 15.29 -3.64 0.36
C ALA A 182 15.48 -3.91 1.87
N LEU A 183 15.91 -5.12 2.25
CA LEU A 183 16.32 -5.43 3.62
C LEU A 183 17.55 -4.64 4.03
N ASP A 184 18.59 -4.61 3.20
CA ASP A 184 19.85 -3.90 3.45
C ASP A 184 19.64 -2.38 3.46
N TYR A 185 18.74 -1.88 2.61
CA TYR A 185 18.35 -0.47 2.57
C TYR A 185 17.60 -0.03 3.84
N GLY A 186 16.93 -0.97 4.52
CA GLY A 186 16.13 -0.72 5.71
C GLY A 186 14.62 -0.56 5.43
N ILE A 187 14.19 -0.77 4.18
CA ILE A 187 12.77 -0.77 3.81
C ILE A 187 12.09 -1.99 4.44
N ALA A 188 12.59 -3.20 4.17
CA ALA A 188 12.11 -4.42 4.81
C ALA A 188 12.78 -4.65 6.17
N GLY A 189 12.07 -5.31 7.09
CA GLY A 189 12.61 -5.73 8.37
C GLY A 189 13.12 -7.18 8.35
N LYS A 190 12.48 -8.04 7.55
CA LYS A 190 12.83 -9.46 7.42
C LYS A 190 12.31 -10.03 6.11
N ILE A 191 13.07 -10.91 5.48
CA ILE A 191 12.59 -11.76 4.39
C ILE A 191 12.08 -13.07 5.00
N ILE A 192 10.86 -13.47 4.62
CA ILE A 192 10.21 -14.69 5.11
C ILE A 192 9.86 -15.61 3.95
N THR A 193 9.97 -16.90 4.16
CA THR A 193 9.67 -17.96 3.19
C THR A 193 8.46 -18.80 3.58
N SER A 194 8.05 -18.70 4.83
CA SER A 194 6.96 -19.47 5.40
C SER A 194 6.06 -18.59 6.27
N ARG A 195 4.76 -18.88 6.22
CA ARG A 195 3.77 -18.23 7.08
C ARG A 195 4.04 -18.42 8.59
N SER A 196 4.68 -19.51 8.98
CA SER A 196 5.06 -19.77 10.37
C SER A 196 6.03 -18.75 10.94
N GLU A 197 6.70 -17.96 10.08
CA GLU A 197 7.63 -16.89 10.46
C GLU A 197 6.94 -15.56 10.80
N LEU A 198 5.63 -15.44 10.53
CA LEU A 198 4.76 -14.31 10.93
C LEU A 198 4.36 -14.48 12.42
N LYS A 199 5.31 -14.34 13.34
CA LYS A 199 5.07 -14.42 14.80
C LYS A 199 5.49 -13.13 15.46
#